data_e3b945ab8899017f9b4bdcf2f37e14ee
#
_entry.id   e3b945ab8899017f9b4bdcf2f37e14ee
#
_cell.length_a   1.000
_cell.length_b   1.000
_cell.length_c   1.000
_cell.angle_alpha   90.00
_cell.angle_beta   90.00
_cell.angle_gamma   90.00
#
_symmetry.space_group_name_H-M   'P 1'
#
loop_
_entity.id
_entity.type
_entity.pdbx_description
1 polymer ?
#
loop_
_entity_poly.entity_id
_entity_poly.type
_entity_poly.pdbx_seq_one_letter_code
_entity_poly.pdbx_strand_id
1 'polypeptide(L)'
;MLAIFLAPVYILANVFTAYWLLRWMKEVHPLFRHPAVLGVILVLYAFFALSLLTSFLIKRDPVHRILKVISNCWLGMYLYFLGFTAILVLLRFIFAHTALTKTWLYSPMGLKAVGLGAILFVTGMCIYGMVHAVHIYTTRYEVPSKKDAHLKIALVADLHLGYSIGSHQMEEMVEKINAEEPDVVVIAGDIFDNEYDAIYEPDRVADLLAGLKSRYGTYACYGNHDLDEKILAGFTFETKEERIADRRFGEFLDRAKIHLLEDDVVCIDDAFYLAGRKDPDRIRKTQVPKTIWYS
;
A
#
# COMPACT_ATOMS: atom_id res chain seq x y z
N MET A 1 -9.04 19.07 3.64
CA MET A 1 -8.68 19.91 4.82
C MET A 1 -7.69 19.21 5.76
N LEU A 2 -7.89 17.95 6.13
CA LEU A 2 -7.01 17.23 7.08
C LEU A 2 -5.53 17.22 6.66
N ALA A 3 -5.21 16.98 5.39
CA ALA A 3 -3.85 16.96 4.88
C ALA A 3 -3.09 18.29 5.05
N ILE A 4 -3.80 19.43 4.96
CA ILE A 4 -3.19 20.76 5.18
C ILE A 4 -2.78 20.92 6.65
N PHE A 5 -3.56 20.35 7.59
CA PHE A 5 -3.22 20.36 9.01
C PHE A 5 -2.13 19.35 9.37
N LEU A 6 -2.03 18.24 8.63
CA LEU A 6 -1.02 17.22 8.88
C LEU A 6 0.36 17.60 8.33
N ALA A 7 0.44 18.40 7.28
CA ALA A 7 1.72 18.82 6.70
C ALA A 7 2.62 19.57 7.70
N PRO A 8 2.15 20.58 8.49
CA PRO A 8 2.96 21.20 9.53
C PRO A 8 3.39 20.20 10.62
N VAL A 9 2.51 19.28 11.01
CA VAL A 9 2.84 18.24 12.01
C VAL A 9 3.93 17.33 11.48
N TYR A 10 3.83 16.89 10.22
CA TYR A 10 4.86 16.09 9.55
C TYR A 10 6.20 16.81 9.51
N ILE A 11 6.21 18.09 9.13
CA ILE A 11 7.44 18.91 9.07
C ILE A 11 8.06 19.04 10.46
N LEU A 12 7.28 19.41 11.47
CA LEU A 12 7.75 19.55 12.85
C LEU A 12 8.30 18.23 13.40
N ALA A 13 7.62 17.13 13.16
CA ALA A 13 8.07 15.80 13.56
C ALA A 13 9.41 15.45 12.90
N ASN A 14 9.57 15.74 11.59
CA ASN A 14 10.84 15.51 10.89
C ASN A 14 11.97 16.42 11.41
N VAL A 15 11.69 17.68 11.70
CA VAL A 15 12.69 18.59 12.30
C VAL A 15 13.12 18.07 13.68
N PHE A 16 12.17 17.65 14.51
CA PHE A 16 12.46 17.05 15.81
C PHE A 16 13.30 15.78 15.68
N THR A 17 12.93 14.90 14.76
CA THR A 17 13.65 13.65 14.50
C THR A 17 15.06 13.91 14.01
N ALA A 18 15.25 14.83 13.06
CA ALA A 18 16.57 15.24 12.58
C ALA A 18 17.45 15.79 13.71
N TYR A 19 16.89 16.69 14.54
CA TYR A 19 17.59 17.24 15.71
C TYR A 19 18.04 16.14 16.68
N TRP A 20 17.14 15.22 17.00
CA TRP A 20 17.43 14.09 17.91
C TRP A 20 18.50 13.17 17.32
N LEU A 21 18.36 12.79 16.05
CA LEU A 21 19.29 11.92 15.33
C LEU A 21 20.70 12.51 15.30
N LEU A 22 20.82 13.76 14.89
CA LEU A 22 22.12 14.45 14.81
C LEU A 22 22.79 14.58 16.20
N ARG A 23 21.98 14.85 17.24
CA ARG A 23 22.49 14.91 18.61
C ARG A 23 22.98 13.54 19.08
N TRP A 24 22.20 12.49 18.85
CA TRP A 24 22.57 11.13 19.20
C TRP A 24 23.83 10.67 18.46
N MET A 25 23.95 10.93 17.16
CA MET A 25 25.13 10.58 16.36
C MET A 25 26.41 11.21 16.89
N LYS A 26 26.36 12.45 17.34
CA LYS A 26 27.54 13.13 17.95
C LYS A 26 28.04 12.42 19.20
N GLU A 27 27.16 11.76 19.94
CA GLU A 27 27.54 10.97 21.12
C GLU A 27 28.06 9.58 20.75
N VAL A 28 27.61 9.02 19.61
CA VAL A 28 28.02 7.67 19.18
C VAL A 28 29.49 7.65 18.76
N HIS A 29 29.92 8.57 17.88
CA HIS A 29 31.27 8.56 17.34
C HIS A 29 31.78 9.99 17.03
N PRO A 30 33.06 10.30 17.32
CA PRO A 30 33.65 11.63 17.08
C PRO A 30 33.53 12.13 15.63
N LEU A 31 33.53 11.24 14.63
CA LEU A 31 33.37 11.59 13.21
C LEU A 31 32.09 12.42 12.97
N PHE A 32 31.01 12.13 13.69
CA PHE A 32 29.74 12.84 13.58
C PHE A 32 29.74 14.20 14.27
N ARG A 33 30.86 14.66 14.84
CA ARG A 33 31.05 16.02 15.32
C ARG A 33 31.58 16.95 14.24
N HIS A 34 32.09 16.39 13.13
CA HIS A 34 32.61 17.18 12.02
C HIS A 34 31.47 17.85 11.25
N PRO A 35 31.48 19.19 11.05
CA PRO A 35 30.38 19.93 10.45
C PRO A 35 29.98 19.44 9.03
N ALA A 36 30.98 19.11 8.22
CA ALA A 36 30.73 18.62 6.86
C ALA A 36 30.00 17.28 6.86
N VAL A 37 30.34 16.36 7.79
CA VAL A 37 29.67 15.05 7.91
C VAL A 37 28.22 15.25 8.34
N LEU A 38 27.98 16.12 9.32
CA LEU A 38 26.62 16.47 9.76
C LEU A 38 25.81 17.14 8.64
N GLY A 39 26.46 18.01 7.86
CA GLY A 39 25.84 18.67 6.71
C GLY A 39 25.38 17.66 5.65
N VAL A 40 26.24 16.70 5.30
CA VAL A 40 25.88 15.63 4.34
C VAL A 40 24.71 14.81 4.87
N ILE A 41 24.74 14.39 6.15
CA ILE A 41 23.66 13.62 6.76
C ILE A 41 22.35 14.41 6.75
N LEU A 42 22.40 15.70 7.09
CA LEU A 42 21.22 16.56 7.09
C LEU A 42 20.63 16.73 5.68
N VAL A 43 21.48 16.90 4.66
CA VAL A 43 21.04 16.99 3.26
C VAL A 43 20.38 15.69 2.81
N LEU A 44 20.98 14.54 3.10
CA LEU A 44 20.40 13.23 2.79
C LEU A 44 19.06 13.03 3.53
N TYR A 45 19.01 13.34 4.81
CA TYR A 45 17.77 13.25 5.58
C TYR A 45 16.68 14.15 4.99
N ALA A 46 17.03 15.41 4.69
CA ALA A 46 16.09 16.36 4.09
C ALA A 46 15.59 15.91 2.72
N PHE A 47 16.45 15.30 1.90
CA PHE A 47 16.05 14.72 0.61
C PHE A 47 14.94 13.67 0.79
N PHE A 48 15.12 12.71 1.71
CA PHE A 48 14.12 11.70 1.98
C PHE A 48 12.85 12.30 2.63
N ALA A 49 13.00 13.16 3.62
CA ALA A 49 11.88 13.79 4.30
C ALA A 49 11.05 14.69 3.38
N LEU A 50 11.68 15.38 2.43
CA LEU A 50 11.00 16.22 1.47
C LEU A 50 10.50 15.48 0.23
N SER A 51 10.86 14.20 0.05
CA SER A 51 10.46 13.39 -1.10
C SER A 51 8.94 13.35 -1.27
N LEU A 52 8.18 13.35 -0.17
CA LEU A 52 6.72 13.41 -0.20
C LEU A 52 6.21 14.70 -0.87
N LEU A 53 6.77 15.84 -0.53
CA LEU A 53 6.40 17.13 -1.11
C LEU A 53 6.90 17.27 -2.55
N THR A 54 8.14 16.87 -2.81
CA THR A 54 8.74 16.97 -4.15
C THR A 54 8.08 16.03 -5.14
N SER A 55 7.66 14.83 -4.73
CA SER A 55 6.89 13.91 -5.59
C SER A 55 5.53 14.48 -5.98
N PHE A 56 4.94 15.30 -5.12
CA PHE A 56 3.68 15.99 -5.43
C PHE A 56 3.87 17.15 -6.43
N LEU A 57 5.00 17.86 -6.34
CA LEU A 57 5.30 19.02 -7.19
C LEU A 57 5.86 18.63 -8.56
N ILE A 58 6.69 17.58 -8.61
CA ILE A 58 7.34 17.13 -9.85
C ILE A 58 6.50 16.01 -10.47
N LYS A 59 5.78 16.33 -11.56
CA LYS A 59 4.89 15.41 -12.27
C LYS A 59 5.52 14.81 -13.54
N ARG A 60 6.82 15.00 -13.77
CA ARG A 60 7.51 14.54 -14.97
C ARG A 60 8.19 13.20 -14.75
N ASP A 61 7.80 12.18 -15.50
CA ASP A 61 8.47 10.89 -15.52
C ASP A 61 9.83 10.96 -16.24
N PRO A 62 10.81 10.14 -15.83
CA PRO A 62 10.74 9.09 -14.77
C PRO A 62 10.96 9.60 -13.35
N VAL A 63 11.24 10.91 -13.18
CA VAL A 63 11.59 11.50 -11.87
C VAL A 63 10.41 11.40 -10.88
N HIS A 64 9.20 11.64 -11.37
CA HIS A 64 7.98 11.53 -10.56
C HIS A 64 7.84 10.13 -9.95
N ARG A 65 7.95 9.07 -10.75
CA ARG A 65 7.87 7.68 -10.33
C ARG A 65 8.91 7.34 -9.26
N ILE A 66 10.17 7.72 -9.49
CA ILE A 66 11.27 7.48 -8.53
C ILE A 66 10.96 8.18 -7.20
N LEU A 67 10.54 9.44 -7.24
CA LEU A 67 10.21 10.19 -6.02
C LEU A 67 9.00 9.61 -5.30
N LYS A 68 8.00 9.10 -6.01
CA LYS A 68 6.83 8.42 -5.41
C LYS A 68 7.24 7.16 -4.67
N VAL A 69 8.04 6.29 -5.29
CA VAL A 69 8.55 5.08 -4.63
C VAL A 69 9.37 5.43 -3.39
N ILE A 70 10.31 6.40 -3.52
CA ILE A 70 11.11 6.86 -2.39
C ILE A 70 10.22 7.41 -1.27
N SER A 71 9.23 8.24 -1.60
CA SER A 71 8.35 8.86 -0.60
C SER A 71 7.48 7.84 0.14
N ASN A 72 6.96 6.83 -0.57
CA ASN A 72 6.17 5.76 0.02
C ASN A 72 7.02 4.91 0.98
N CYS A 73 8.22 4.51 0.57
CA CYS A 73 9.16 3.79 1.44
C CYS A 73 9.56 4.64 2.65
N TRP A 74 9.88 5.93 2.43
CA TRP A 74 10.23 6.84 3.51
C TRP A 74 9.10 6.99 4.52
N LEU A 75 7.88 7.25 4.05
CA LEU A 75 6.73 7.46 4.93
C LEU A 75 6.47 6.23 5.80
N GLY A 76 6.49 5.02 5.23
CA GLY A 76 6.35 3.78 5.96
C GLY A 76 7.44 3.60 7.03
N MET A 77 8.71 3.74 6.64
CA MET A 77 9.85 3.65 7.55
C MET A 77 9.77 4.72 8.66
N TYR A 78 9.39 5.94 8.31
CA TYR A 78 9.28 7.05 9.24
C TYR A 78 8.18 6.84 10.29
N LEU A 79 7.04 6.26 9.90
CA LEU A 79 5.97 5.92 10.84
C LEU A 79 6.42 4.87 11.86
N TYR A 80 7.13 3.83 11.43
CA TYR A 80 7.73 2.86 12.37
C TYR A 80 8.71 3.54 13.32
N PHE A 81 9.56 4.43 12.80
CA PHE A 81 10.52 5.17 13.61
C PHE A 81 9.82 6.06 14.65
N LEU A 82 8.79 6.80 14.26
CA LEU A 82 7.99 7.62 15.17
C LEU A 82 7.29 6.78 16.25
N GLY A 83 6.64 5.69 15.86
CA GLY A 83 5.97 4.80 16.80
C GLY A 83 6.94 4.23 17.84
N PHE A 84 8.09 3.73 17.37
CA PHE A 84 9.13 3.20 18.25
C PHE A 84 9.71 4.28 19.16
N THR A 85 9.99 5.48 18.64
CA THR A 85 10.48 6.61 19.43
C THR A 85 9.46 7.03 20.49
N ALA A 86 8.17 7.07 20.16
CA ALA A 86 7.11 7.37 21.11
C ALA A 86 7.08 6.36 22.27
N ILE A 87 7.23 5.07 21.97
CA ILE A 87 7.32 3.99 22.98
C ILE A 87 8.55 4.22 23.88
N LEU A 88 9.71 4.51 23.30
CA LEU A 88 10.93 4.76 24.07
C LEU A 88 10.80 5.97 24.97
N VAL A 89 10.18 7.06 24.49
CA VAL A 89 9.94 8.27 25.30
C VAL A 89 8.99 7.96 26.45
N LEU A 90 7.91 7.21 26.18
CA LEU A 90 6.96 6.78 27.21
C LEU A 90 7.63 5.90 28.28
N LEU A 91 8.39 4.89 27.86
CA LEU A 91 9.13 4.03 28.78
C LEU A 91 10.14 4.83 29.62
N ARG A 92 10.85 5.76 28.99
CA ARG A 92 11.77 6.65 29.69
C ARG A 92 11.04 7.52 30.71
N PHE A 93 9.87 8.05 30.38
CA PHE A 93 9.03 8.82 31.31
C PHE A 93 8.60 7.97 32.51
N ILE A 94 8.10 6.77 32.27
CA ILE A 94 7.69 5.82 33.33
C ILE A 94 8.89 5.49 34.24
N PHE A 95 10.03 5.13 33.65
CA PHE A 95 11.21 4.76 34.41
C PHE A 95 11.85 5.93 35.15
N ALA A 96 11.69 7.15 34.68
CA ALA A 96 12.17 8.35 35.36
C ALA A 96 11.58 8.53 36.78
N HIS A 97 10.38 7.96 37.00
CA HIS A 97 9.67 8.02 38.30
C HIS A 97 9.83 6.76 39.13
N THR A 98 10.77 5.88 38.78
CA THR A 98 11.06 4.63 39.46
C THR A 98 12.53 4.57 39.89
N ALA A 99 12.90 3.59 40.73
CA ALA A 99 14.29 3.34 41.14
C ALA A 99 15.20 2.97 39.92
N LEU A 100 14.60 2.67 38.77
CA LEU A 100 15.31 2.34 37.52
C LEU A 100 16.02 3.54 36.85
N THR A 101 15.76 4.77 37.29
CA THR A 101 16.50 5.98 36.82
C THR A 101 18.00 5.89 37.01
N LYS A 102 18.46 5.12 38.01
CA LYS A 102 19.89 4.90 38.29
C LYS A 102 20.48 3.75 37.49
N THR A 103 19.73 3.17 36.56
CA THR A 103 20.17 2.03 35.77
C THR A 103 21.08 2.44 34.63
N TRP A 104 21.81 1.45 34.08
CA TRP A 104 22.64 1.56 32.90
C TRP A 104 21.93 2.26 31.71
N LEU A 105 20.60 2.13 31.56
CA LEU A 105 19.80 2.74 30.49
C LEU A 105 19.95 4.27 30.41
N TYR A 106 20.25 4.95 31.52
CA TYR A 106 20.45 6.39 31.56
C TYR A 106 21.92 6.80 31.43
N SER A 107 22.83 5.84 31.40
CA SER A 107 24.24 6.11 31.13
C SER A 107 24.46 6.53 29.67
N PRO A 108 25.55 7.25 29.35
CA PRO A 108 25.89 7.57 27.96
C PRO A 108 25.99 6.34 27.06
N MET A 109 26.47 5.22 27.59
CA MET A 109 26.55 3.96 26.88
C MET A 109 25.18 3.30 26.66
N GLY A 110 24.31 3.37 27.65
CA GLY A 110 22.93 2.89 27.52
C GLY A 110 22.14 3.69 26.48
N LEU A 111 22.27 5.00 26.46
CA LEU A 111 21.64 5.86 25.45
C LEU A 111 22.12 5.53 24.01
N LYS A 112 23.43 5.27 23.85
CA LYS A 112 23.99 4.84 22.55
C LYS A 112 23.41 3.50 22.12
N ALA A 113 23.36 2.54 23.03
CA ALA A 113 22.85 1.19 22.75
C ALA A 113 21.36 1.19 22.43
N VAL A 114 20.55 1.97 23.15
CA VAL A 114 19.10 2.12 22.87
C VAL A 114 18.86 2.74 21.51
N GLY A 115 19.61 3.81 21.15
CA GLY A 115 19.46 4.43 19.83
C GLY A 115 19.90 3.49 18.69
N LEU A 116 21.02 2.74 18.86
CA LEU A 116 21.44 1.75 17.89
C LEU A 116 20.44 0.61 17.77
N GLY A 117 19.91 0.11 18.88
CA GLY A 117 18.86 -0.90 18.91
C GLY A 117 17.59 -0.45 18.20
N ALA A 118 17.20 0.83 18.37
CA ALA A 118 16.07 1.43 17.65
C ALA A 118 16.28 1.41 16.13
N ILE A 119 17.45 1.85 15.67
CA ILE A 119 17.77 1.88 14.23
C ILE A 119 17.78 0.45 13.67
N LEU A 120 18.44 -0.49 14.34
CA LEU A 120 18.50 -1.88 13.89
C LEU A 120 17.12 -2.53 13.85
N PHE A 121 16.29 -2.28 14.87
CA PHE A 121 14.92 -2.81 14.92
C PHE A 121 14.07 -2.25 13.78
N VAL A 122 14.04 -0.93 13.59
CA VAL A 122 13.25 -0.30 12.51
C VAL A 122 13.75 -0.76 11.14
N THR A 123 15.07 -0.79 10.93
CA THR A 123 15.65 -1.26 9.67
C THR A 123 15.28 -2.73 9.42
N GLY A 124 15.41 -3.59 10.43
CA GLY A 124 15.03 -5.01 10.34
C GLY A 124 13.54 -5.19 10.02
N MET A 125 12.66 -4.43 10.68
CA MET A 125 11.22 -4.45 10.40
C MET A 125 10.91 -3.98 8.97
N CYS A 126 11.58 -2.93 8.49
CA CYS A 126 11.39 -2.46 7.12
C CYS A 126 11.87 -3.49 6.09
N ILE A 127 13.06 -4.08 6.28
CA ILE A 127 13.57 -5.13 5.41
C ILE A 127 12.62 -6.34 5.42
N TYR A 128 12.20 -6.79 6.59
CA TYR A 128 11.22 -7.88 6.72
C TYR A 128 9.92 -7.57 5.97
N GLY A 129 9.36 -6.38 6.19
CA GLY A 129 8.13 -5.94 5.53
C GLY A 129 8.28 -5.88 4.01
N MET A 130 9.38 -5.33 3.50
CA MET A 130 9.66 -5.26 2.06
C MET A 130 9.80 -6.65 1.43
N VAL A 131 10.52 -7.55 2.08
CA VAL A 131 10.69 -8.94 1.61
C VAL A 131 9.36 -9.69 1.68
N HIS A 132 8.60 -9.52 2.75
CA HIS A 132 7.32 -10.21 2.93
C HIS A 132 6.23 -9.70 1.97
N ALA A 133 6.22 -8.40 1.69
CA ALA A 133 5.22 -7.76 0.83
C ALA A 133 5.28 -8.21 -0.65
N VAL A 134 6.43 -8.73 -1.10
CA VAL A 134 6.55 -9.23 -2.49
C VAL A 134 6.16 -10.69 -2.64
N HIS A 135 5.93 -11.43 -1.55
CA HIS A 135 5.55 -12.83 -1.60
C HIS A 135 4.04 -13.01 -1.68
N ILE A 136 3.59 -13.76 -2.65
CA ILE A 136 2.18 -14.11 -2.82
C ILE A 136 1.94 -15.50 -2.20
N TYR A 137 0.97 -15.59 -1.30
CA TYR A 137 0.59 -16.82 -0.63
C TYR A 137 -0.78 -17.30 -1.11
N THR A 138 -0.89 -18.59 -1.43
CA THR A 138 -2.18 -19.21 -1.73
C THR A 138 -2.78 -19.76 -0.45
N THR A 139 -3.99 -19.30 -0.11
CA THR A 139 -4.78 -19.84 1.01
C THR A 139 -6.00 -20.55 0.46
N ARG A 140 -6.25 -21.79 0.89
CA ARG A 140 -7.38 -22.59 0.43
C ARG A 140 -8.44 -22.65 1.50
N TYR A 141 -9.69 -22.43 1.08
CA TYR A 141 -10.89 -22.56 1.91
C TYR A 141 -11.87 -23.52 1.25
N GLU A 142 -12.48 -24.37 2.05
CA GLU A 142 -13.60 -25.21 1.62
C GLU A 142 -14.89 -24.62 2.18
N VAL A 143 -15.82 -24.27 1.29
CA VAL A 143 -17.11 -23.72 1.64
C VAL A 143 -18.18 -24.78 1.37
N PRO A 144 -18.82 -25.34 2.41
CA PRO A 144 -19.86 -26.35 2.21
C PRO A 144 -21.07 -25.73 1.53
N SER A 145 -21.50 -26.31 0.43
CA SER A 145 -22.72 -25.94 -0.29
C SER A 145 -23.86 -26.94 0.05
N LYS A 146 -25.09 -26.41 0.13
CA LYS A 146 -26.30 -27.27 0.24
C LYS A 146 -26.67 -27.92 -1.08
N LYS A 147 -26.12 -27.43 -2.19
CA LYS A 147 -26.29 -28.00 -3.54
C LYS A 147 -25.07 -28.89 -3.85
N ASP A 148 -25.29 -29.93 -4.60
CA ASP A 148 -24.21 -30.76 -5.14
C ASP A 148 -23.49 -29.99 -6.25
N ALA A 149 -22.61 -29.10 -5.85
CA ALA A 149 -21.84 -28.24 -6.74
C ALA A 149 -20.36 -28.24 -6.32
N HIS A 150 -19.52 -28.60 -7.27
CA HIS A 150 -18.08 -28.54 -7.13
C HIS A 150 -17.57 -27.42 -8.03
N LEU A 151 -17.16 -26.28 -7.43
CA LEU A 151 -16.65 -25.13 -8.15
C LEU A 151 -15.38 -24.64 -7.46
N LYS A 152 -14.27 -24.60 -8.18
CA LYS A 152 -13.00 -24.07 -7.70
C LYS A 152 -12.84 -22.62 -8.15
N ILE A 153 -12.88 -21.69 -7.21
CA ILE A 153 -12.80 -20.26 -7.45
C ILE A 153 -11.44 -19.76 -7.00
N ALA A 154 -10.69 -19.11 -7.89
CA ALA A 154 -9.57 -18.28 -7.50
C ALA A 154 -10.08 -16.86 -7.24
N LEU A 155 -10.02 -16.43 -5.99
CA LEU A 155 -10.42 -15.08 -5.56
C LEU A 155 -9.19 -14.24 -5.30
N VAL A 156 -9.14 -13.08 -5.94
CA VAL A 156 -8.11 -12.05 -5.76
C VAL A 156 -8.79 -10.72 -5.47
N ALA A 157 -8.18 -9.86 -4.66
CA ALA A 157 -8.61 -8.50 -4.42
C ALA A 157 -7.39 -7.60 -4.18
N ASP A 158 -7.59 -6.30 -4.21
CA ASP A 158 -6.58 -5.30 -3.79
C ASP A 158 -5.24 -5.45 -4.53
N LEU A 159 -5.27 -5.56 -5.86
CA LEU A 159 -4.06 -5.65 -6.68
C LEU A 159 -3.25 -4.35 -6.64
N HIS A 160 -3.93 -3.19 -6.56
CA HIS A 160 -3.32 -1.87 -6.51
C HIS A 160 -2.20 -1.68 -7.52
N LEU A 161 -2.47 -2.01 -8.80
CA LEU A 161 -1.53 -1.79 -9.89
C LEU A 161 -1.15 -0.31 -9.98
N GLY A 162 0.14 -0.02 -9.83
CA GLY A 162 0.58 1.37 -9.74
C GLY A 162 2.09 1.52 -9.58
N TYR A 163 2.52 2.45 -8.73
CA TYR A 163 3.94 2.75 -8.54
C TYR A 163 4.72 1.62 -7.86
N SER A 164 4.07 0.84 -7.00
CA SER A 164 4.72 -0.17 -6.14
C SER A 164 4.47 -1.61 -6.62
N ILE A 165 3.36 -1.87 -7.28
CA ILE A 165 2.95 -3.19 -7.77
C ILE A 165 2.94 -3.16 -9.30
N GLY A 166 3.61 -4.13 -9.92
CA GLY A 166 3.79 -4.16 -11.37
C GLY A 166 3.92 -5.56 -11.95
N SER A 167 4.58 -5.66 -13.10
CA SER A 167 4.66 -6.89 -13.90
C SER A 167 5.21 -8.10 -13.15
N HIS A 168 6.20 -7.92 -12.27
CA HIS A 168 6.81 -9.04 -11.55
C HIS A 168 5.83 -9.74 -10.59
N GLN A 169 5.08 -8.95 -9.80
CA GLN A 169 4.07 -9.53 -8.90
C GLN A 169 2.92 -10.16 -9.68
N MET A 170 2.53 -9.57 -10.81
CA MET A 170 1.47 -10.15 -11.65
C MET A 170 1.90 -11.45 -12.31
N GLU A 171 3.15 -11.57 -12.74
CA GLU A 171 3.70 -12.82 -13.28
C GLU A 171 3.63 -13.95 -12.24
N GLU A 172 4.11 -13.70 -11.00
CA GLU A 172 4.02 -14.68 -9.90
C GLU A 172 2.57 -15.03 -9.55
N MET A 173 1.69 -14.03 -9.52
CA MET A 173 0.26 -14.25 -9.23
C MET A 173 -0.40 -15.14 -10.30
N VAL A 174 -0.19 -14.83 -11.58
CA VAL A 174 -0.74 -15.60 -12.70
C VAL A 174 -0.24 -17.04 -12.68
N GLU A 175 1.06 -17.25 -12.43
CA GLU A 175 1.63 -18.61 -12.30
C GLU A 175 0.96 -19.39 -11.17
N LYS A 176 0.80 -18.78 -9.99
CA LYS A 176 0.18 -19.43 -8.83
C LYS A 176 -1.30 -19.74 -9.04
N ILE A 177 -2.05 -18.81 -9.63
CA ILE A 177 -3.47 -19.05 -9.96
C ILE A 177 -3.59 -20.16 -10.97
N ASN A 178 -2.79 -20.14 -12.04
CA ASN A 178 -2.83 -21.17 -13.08
C ASN A 178 -2.45 -22.57 -12.55
N ALA A 179 -1.52 -22.63 -11.58
CA ALA A 179 -1.15 -23.88 -10.92
C ALA A 179 -2.28 -24.47 -10.05
N GLU A 180 -3.25 -23.66 -9.63
CA GLU A 180 -4.43 -24.11 -8.91
C GLU A 180 -5.51 -24.67 -9.85
N GLU A 181 -5.42 -24.46 -11.17
CA GLU A 181 -6.42 -24.90 -12.16
C GLU A 181 -7.86 -24.52 -11.75
N PRO A 182 -8.17 -23.23 -11.54
CA PRO A 182 -9.51 -22.82 -11.10
C PRO A 182 -10.55 -22.96 -12.22
N ASP A 183 -11.82 -23.20 -11.83
CA ASP A 183 -12.92 -23.13 -12.76
C ASP A 183 -13.23 -21.70 -13.19
N VAL A 184 -13.10 -20.74 -12.27
CA VAL A 184 -13.30 -19.32 -12.51
C VAL A 184 -12.31 -18.48 -11.71
N VAL A 185 -11.84 -17.37 -12.29
CA VAL A 185 -11.06 -16.37 -11.59
C VAL A 185 -11.91 -15.13 -11.33
N VAL A 186 -11.91 -14.64 -10.11
CA VAL A 186 -12.67 -13.46 -9.70
C VAL A 186 -11.74 -12.44 -9.04
N ILE A 187 -11.75 -11.20 -9.54
CA ILE A 187 -11.00 -10.06 -9.00
C ILE A 187 -12.00 -9.11 -8.34
N ALA A 188 -11.96 -9.04 -7.02
CA ALA A 188 -12.97 -8.38 -6.21
C ALA A 188 -12.56 -6.95 -5.84
N GLY A 189 -12.34 -6.10 -6.83
CA GLY A 189 -12.08 -4.66 -6.68
C GLY A 189 -10.63 -4.29 -6.37
N ASP A 190 -10.38 -2.99 -6.37
CA ASP A 190 -9.10 -2.32 -6.14
C ASP A 190 -7.97 -2.90 -7.03
N ILE A 191 -8.28 -3.00 -8.32
CA ILE A 191 -7.36 -3.49 -9.35
C ILE A 191 -6.25 -2.47 -9.58
N PHE A 192 -6.62 -1.19 -9.60
CA PHE A 192 -5.74 -0.07 -9.88
C PHE A 192 -5.53 0.80 -8.64
N ASP A 193 -4.44 1.56 -8.63
CA ASP A 193 -4.13 2.54 -7.57
C ASP A 193 -4.43 3.96 -8.04
N ASN A 194 -5.72 4.23 -8.36
CA ASN A 194 -6.34 5.50 -8.76
C ASN A 194 -5.84 6.13 -10.08
N GLU A 195 -4.56 6.05 -10.40
CA GLU A 195 -3.96 6.72 -11.55
C GLU A 195 -3.48 5.68 -12.59
N TYR A 196 -4.03 5.68 -13.81
CA TYR A 196 -3.58 4.79 -14.89
C TYR A 196 -2.08 4.97 -15.21
N ASP A 197 -1.60 6.22 -15.20
CA ASP A 197 -0.20 6.55 -15.49
C ASP A 197 0.77 6.07 -14.39
N ALA A 198 0.25 5.65 -13.24
CA ALA A 198 1.04 5.00 -12.18
C ALA A 198 1.49 3.59 -12.56
N ILE A 199 0.76 2.90 -13.45
CA ILE A 199 1.09 1.54 -13.87
C ILE A 199 2.35 1.56 -14.73
N TYR A 200 3.36 0.77 -14.33
CA TYR A 200 4.56 0.60 -15.12
C TYR A 200 4.35 -0.50 -16.17
N GLU A 201 4.59 -0.18 -17.45
CA GLU A 201 4.37 -1.09 -18.58
C GLU A 201 2.93 -1.68 -18.60
N PRO A 202 1.88 -0.83 -18.69
CA PRO A 202 0.49 -1.29 -18.57
C PRO A 202 0.13 -2.38 -19.60
N ASP A 203 0.66 -2.26 -20.83
CA ASP A 203 0.44 -3.27 -21.85
C ASP A 203 0.99 -4.64 -21.48
N ARG A 204 2.19 -4.68 -20.92
CA ARG A 204 2.81 -5.94 -20.45
C ARG A 204 2.03 -6.56 -19.29
N VAL A 205 1.58 -5.72 -18.36
CA VAL A 205 0.78 -6.18 -17.21
C VAL A 205 -0.56 -6.75 -17.69
N ALA A 206 -1.23 -6.08 -18.65
CA ALA A 206 -2.46 -6.60 -19.24
C ALA A 206 -2.25 -7.94 -19.98
N ASP A 207 -1.14 -8.07 -20.73
CA ASP A 207 -0.80 -9.33 -21.42
C ASP A 207 -0.50 -10.47 -20.44
N LEU A 208 0.14 -10.19 -19.30
CA LEU A 208 0.34 -11.17 -18.22
C LEU A 208 -1.00 -11.63 -17.64
N LEU A 209 -1.89 -10.70 -17.32
CA LEU A 209 -3.22 -11.02 -16.81
C LEU A 209 -4.08 -11.77 -17.83
N ALA A 210 -3.92 -11.50 -19.13
CA ALA A 210 -4.54 -12.26 -20.19
C ALA A 210 -4.09 -13.73 -20.23
N GLY A 211 -2.99 -14.07 -19.55
CA GLY A 211 -2.46 -15.41 -19.35
C GLY A 211 -3.15 -16.21 -18.23
N LEU A 212 -4.10 -15.62 -17.51
CA LEU A 212 -4.94 -16.33 -16.52
C LEU A 212 -5.76 -17.44 -17.22
N LYS A 213 -5.68 -18.65 -16.66
CA LYS A 213 -6.34 -19.83 -17.19
C LYS A 213 -7.45 -20.27 -16.25
N SER A 214 -8.66 -20.37 -16.78
CA SER A 214 -9.81 -20.90 -16.06
C SER A 214 -10.84 -21.44 -17.05
N ARG A 215 -11.68 -22.34 -16.60
CA ARG A 215 -12.71 -22.97 -17.46
C ARG A 215 -13.76 -21.94 -17.88
N TYR A 216 -14.16 -21.06 -17.00
CA TYR A 216 -15.26 -20.12 -17.18
C TYR A 216 -14.83 -18.67 -17.35
N GLY A 217 -13.52 -18.41 -17.45
CA GLY A 217 -12.98 -17.07 -17.68
C GLY A 217 -12.66 -16.30 -16.40
N THR A 218 -12.25 -15.06 -16.59
CA THR A 218 -11.86 -14.12 -15.51
C THR A 218 -12.86 -12.97 -15.45
N TYR A 219 -13.36 -12.68 -14.27
CA TYR A 219 -14.33 -11.63 -14.00
C TYR A 219 -13.81 -10.68 -12.93
N ALA A 220 -14.21 -9.40 -13.02
CA ALA A 220 -13.85 -8.39 -12.05
C ALA A 220 -15.01 -7.46 -11.74
N CYS A 221 -14.96 -6.80 -10.60
CA CYS A 221 -15.71 -5.60 -10.32
C CYS A 221 -14.74 -4.51 -9.88
N TYR A 222 -15.15 -3.24 -9.98
CA TYR A 222 -14.35 -2.13 -9.45
C TYR A 222 -14.55 -1.98 -7.94
N GLY A 223 -13.48 -1.63 -7.24
CA GLY A 223 -13.47 -1.14 -5.88
C GLY A 223 -13.38 0.39 -5.82
N ASN A 224 -13.12 0.93 -4.63
CA ASN A 224 -13.08 2.37 -4.43
C ASN A 224 -11.83 3.01 -5.05
N HIS A 225 -10.69 2.31 -5.14
CA HIS A 225 -9.46 2.80 -5.75
C HIS A 225 -9.44 2.74 -7.27
N ASP A 226 -10.37 2.01 -7.89
CA ASP A 226 -10.52 1.97 -9.35
C ASP A 226 -11.24 3.20 -9.92
N LEU A 227 -11.64 4.12 -9.06
CA LEU A 227 -12.35 5.33 -9.40
C LEU A 227 -11.43 6.54 -9.22
N ASP A 228 -11.64 7.57 -10.05
CA ASP A 228 -10.88 8.82 -9.94
C ASP A 228 -11.12 9.48 -8.58
N GLU A 229 -10.16 9.38 -7.70
CA GLU A 229 -10.14 9.98 -6.39
C GLU A 229 -8.99 11.00 -6.27
N LYS A 230 -9.32 12.19 -5.79
CA LYS A 230 -8.30 13.17 -5.42
C LYS A 230 -7.66 12.76 -4.09
N ILE A 231 -6.55 12.04 -4.16
CA ILE A 231 -5.78 11.66 -2.99
C ILE A 231 -4.68 12.71 -2.74
N LEU A 232 -4.64 13.24 -1.52
CA LEU A 232 -3.57 14.11 -1.07
C LEU A 232 -2.93 13.50 0.19
N ALA A 233 -1.67 13.12 0.09
CA ALA A 233 -0.91 12.52 1.18
C ALA A 233 -1.57 11.26 1.81
N GLY A 234 -2.22 10.41 0.99
CA GLY A 234 -2.89 9.19 1.43
C GLY A 234 -4.29 9.39 2.01
N PHE A 235 -4.85 10.61 1.93
CA PHE A 235 -6.21 10.89 2.38
C PHE A 235 -7.10 11.21 1.19
N THR A 236 -8.25 10.54 1.14
CA THR A 236 -9.29 10.77 0.15
C THR A 236 -10.11 12.00 0.52
N PHE A 237 -10.43 12.82 -0.47
CA PHE A 237 -11.32 13.95 -0.28
C PHE A 237 -12.72 13.61 -0.82
N GLU A 238 -13.73 13.76 0.02
CA GLU A 238 -15.11 13.65 -0.42
C GLU A 238 -15.40 14.73 -1.49
N THR A 239 -15.62 14.31 -2.72
CA THR A 239 -16.16 15.15 -3.78
C THR A 239 -17.66 14.92 -3.89
N LYS A 240 -18.41 15.98 -4.22
CA LYS A 240 -19.85 15.87 -4.49
C LYS A 240 -20.14 15.36 -5.91
N GLU A 241 -19.09 15.20 -6.71
CA GLU A 241 -19.16 14.75 -8.10
C GLU A 241 -19.16 13.23 -8.14
N GLU A 242 -19.83 12.66 -9.11
CA GLU A 242 -19.81 11.22 -9.37
C GLU A 242 -18.39 10.82 -9.75
N ARG A 243 -17.84 9.81 -9.07
CA ARG A 243 -16.52 9.29 -9.36
C ARG A 243 -16.62 8.36 -10.57
N ILE A 244 -15.84 8.62 -11.57
CA ILE A 244 -15.83 7.87 -12.83
C ILE A 244 -14.45 7.17 -12.94
N ALA A 245 -14.45 5.93 -13.38
CA ALA A 245 -13.22 5.22 -13.70
C ALA A 245 -12.54 5.85 -14.93
N ASP A 246 -11.21 5.88 -14.95
CA ASP A 246 -10.48 6.26 -16.17
C ASP A 246 -10.85 5.27 -17.30
N ARG A 247 -11.21 5.80 -18.47
CA ARG A 247 -11.58 4.98 -19.63
C ARG A 247 -10.49 3.97 -19.98
N ARG A 248 -9.25 4.31 -19.77
CA ARG A 248 -8.10 3.43 -20.03
C ARG A 248 -8.09 2.17 -19.17
N PHE A 249 -8.78 2.17 -18.01
CA PHE A 249 -8.96 0.96 -17.19
C PHE A 249 -9.83 -0.06 -17.90
N GLY A 250 -10.90 0.38 -18.57
CA GLY A 250 -11.73 -0.51 -19.39
C GLY A 250 -10.93 -1.13 -20.54
N GLU A 251 -10.18 -0.32 -21.29
CA GLU A 251 -9.30 -0.76 -22.38
C GLU A 251 -8.23 -1.76 -21.89
N PHE A 252 -7.69 -1.54 -20.68
CA PHE A 252 -6.76 -2.46 -20.04
C PHE A 252 -7.40 -3.80 -19.70
N LEU A 253 -8.60 -3.79 -19.11
CA LEU A 253 -9.35 -5.01 -18.76
C LEU A 253 -9.73 -5.80 -20.00
N ASP A 254 -10.17 -5.14 -21.07
CA ASP A 254 -10.45 -5.77 -22.36
C ASP A 254 -9.21 -6.48 -22.93
N ARG A 255 -8.05 -5.83 -22.92
CA ARG A 255 -6.78 -6.43 -23.31
C ARG A 255 -6.39 -7.62 -22.44
N ALA A 256 -6.62 -7.49 -21.13
CA ALA A 256 -6.39 -8.56 -20.16
C ALA A 256 -7.41 -9.70 -20.23
N LYS A 257 -8.42 -9.60 -21.11
CA LYS A 257 -9.53 -10.56 -21.23
C LYS A 257 -10.29 -10.77 -19.93
N ILE A 258 -10.47 -9.72 -19.17
CA ILE A 258 -11.19 -9.70 -17.90
C ILE A 258 -12.57 -9.08 -18.12
N HIS A 259 -13.61 -9.81 -17.80
CA HIS A 259 -15.00 -9.35 -17.90
C HIS A 259 -15.36 -8.50 -16.70
N LEU A 260 -15.57 -7.20 -16.90
CA LEU A 260 -16.00 -6.29 -15.85
C LEU A 260 -17.52 -6.41 -15.62
N LEU A 261 -17.91 -6.60 -14.37
CA LEU A 261 -19.31 -6.63 -13.92
C LEU A 261 -19.60 -5.41 -13.05
N GLU A 262 -20.55 -4.56 -13.47
CA GLU A 262 -20.94 -3.35 -12.76
C GLU A 262 -22.45 -3.33 -12.52
N ASP A 263 -22.90 -3.83 -11.38
CA ASP A 263 -24.30 -4.14 -11.04
C ASP A 263 -24.94 -5.15 -12.01
N ASP A 264 -24.10 -6.00 -12.58
CA ASP A 264 -24.48 -7.01 -13.52
C ASP A 264 -24.47 -8.42 -12.91
N VAL A 265 -25.32 -9.29 -13.46
CA VAL A 265 -25.38 -10.70 -13.11
C VAL A 265 -25.28 -11.53 -14.39
N VAL A 266 -24.29 -12.41 -14.44
CA VAL A 266 -24.12 -13.34 -15.55
C VAL A 266 -24.40 -14.76 -15.11
N CYS A 267 -25.15 -15.52 -15.93
CA CYS A 267 -25.29 -16.94 -15.78
C CYS A 267 -24.17 -17.63 -16.58
N ILE A 268 -23.33 -18.40 -15.91
CA ILE A 268 -22.17 -19.04 -16.50
C ILE A 268 -22.53 -20.53 -16.75
N ASP A 269 -22.56 -20.90 -18.03
CA ASP A 269 -22.78 -22.30 -18.53
C ASP A 269 -24.02 -22.98 -17.92
N ASP A 270 -25.07 -22.19 -17.60
CA ASP A 270 -26.26 -22.62 -16.86
C ASP A 270 -25.97 -23.34 -15.52
N ALA A 271 -24.74 -23.22 -15.02
CA ALA A 271 -24.25 -23.89 -13.82
C ALA A 271 -24.36 -23.00 -12.57
N PHE A 272 -24.02 -21.72 -12.68
CA PHE A 272 -24.08 -20.78 -11.56
C PHE A 272 -24.21 -19.34 -12.04
N TYR A 273 -24.63 -18.46 -11.11
CA TYR A 273 -24.70 -17.04 -11.34
C TYR A 273 -23.53 -16.35 -10.67
N LEU A 274 -22.87 -15.43 -11.40
CA LEU A 274 -21.87 -14.53 -10.88
C LEU A 274 -22.40 -13.09 -10.94
N ALA A 275 -22.38 -12.39 -9.79
CA ALA A 275 -22.85 -11.03 -9.70
C ALA A 275 -21.67 -10.11 -9.30
N GLY A 276 -21.41 -9.09 -10.08
CA GLY A 276 -20.48 -7.99 -9.76
C GLY A 276 -21.25 -6.74 -9.38
N ARG A 277 -20.93 -6.17 -8.24
CA ARG A 277 -21.60 -4.97 -7.74
C ARG A 277 -20.65 -3.77 -7.78
N LYS A 278 -21.21 -2.60 -8.07
CA LYS A 278 -20.53 -1.32 -7.94
C LYS A 278 -20.23 -1.04 -6.47
N ASP A 279 -19.13 -0.37 -6.22
CA ASP A 279 -18.81 0.12 -4.88
C ASP A 279 -19.94 1.04 -4.36
N PRO A 280 -20.47 0.81 -3.15
CA PRO A 280 -21.57 1.60 -2.58
C PRO A 280 -21.18 3.08 -2.33
N ASP A 281 -19.91 3.40 -2.18
CA ASP A 281 -19.43 4.77 -2.05
C ASP A 281 -19.54 5.57 -3.36
N ARG A 282 -19.65 4.87 -4.49
CA ARG A 282 -19.92 5.45 -5.81
C ARG A 282 -21.34 6.00 -5.93
N ILE A 283 -22.29 5.48 -5.14
CA ILE A 283 -23.71 5.81 -5.23
C ILE A 283 -24.24 6.22 -3.87
N ARG A 284 -24.05 7.48 -3.49
CA ARG A 284 -24.72 8.03 -2.31
C ARG A 284 -26.25 8.21 -2.44
N LYS A 285 -26.89 7.82 -3.56
CA LYS A 285 -28.29 8.15 -3.84
C LYS A 285 -29.22 7.03 -4.28
N THR A 286 -28.76 5.81 -4.53
CA THR A 286 -29.68 4.71 -4.89
C THR A 286 -29.61 3.61 -3.84
N GLN A 287 -30.70 3.49 -3.06
CA GLN A 287 -30.92 2.28 -2.26
C GLN A 287 -31.04 1.11 -3.24
N VAL A 288 -29.99 0.30 -3.33
CA VAL A 288 -30.05 -0.96 -4.09
C VAL A 288 -31.05 -1.87 -3.41
N PRO A 289 -32.09 -2.37 -4.11
CA PRO A 289 -33.06 -3.26 -3.50
C PRO A 289 -32.35 -4.49 -2.93
N LYS A 290 -32.61 -4.81 -1.67
CA LYS A 290 -32.09 -6.00 -0.97
C LYS A 290 -32.64 -7.33 -1.54
N THR A 291 -33.42 -7.28 -2.61
CA THR A 291 -34.30 -8.35 -3.10
C THR A 291 -33.66 -9.30 -4.12
N ILE A 292 -32.40 -9.14 -4.51
CA ILE A 292 -31.78 -10.02 -5.55
C ILE A 292 -31.19 -11.33 -4.97
N TRP A 293 -31.21 -11.53 -3.66
CA TRP A 293 -30.49 -12.64 -3.04
C TRP A 293 -31.32 -13.89 -2.68
N TYR A 294 -32.62 -13.92 -2.99
CA TYR A 294 -33.51 -15.03 -2.64
C TYR A 294 -34.47 -15.41 -3.79
N SER A 295 -33.93 -15.96 -4.87
CA SER A 295 -34.74 -16.73 -5.79
C SER A 295 -34.00 -17.98 -6.22
#